data_d5257d4e70e0a0d05def04d5e45d1d59
#
_entry.id   d5257d4e70e0a0d05def04d5e45d1d59
#
_cell.length_a   1.000
_cell.length_b   1.000
_cell.length_c   1.000
_cell.angle_alpha   90.00
_cell.angle_beta   90.00
_cell.angle_gamma   90.00
#
_symmetry.space_group_name_H-M   'P 1'
#
loop_
_entity.id
_entity.type
_entity.pdbx_description
1 polymer ?
#
loop_
_entity_poly.entity_id
_entity_poly.type
_entity_poly.pdbx_seq_one_letter_code
_entity_poly.pdbx_strand_id
1 'polypeptide(L)'
;MIKKKSYWILMLTAICILAVTGCKKEGKTADFHIYYTDSEGVSLVEKGIKPEGKTQKEQIDEILDKIQKNTDDIDYRSPFVKEVKVKEWSVKDGKLIVDFNRNYQKLSATEEILLRAAVVQSVGQISGVDAVLFTIDGESLQDMNGQEIGYMQPSDFVKNTGVSLHSYQKETFLLYYGNKQGDRLVKEKVSIRYNSSISKEKVLVEQLIKGPSSDNETAVIP
;
A
#
# COMPACT_ATOMS: atom_id res chain seq x y z
N MET A 1 60.78 -32.82 15.42
CA MET A 1 59.69 -33.03 14.41
C MET A 1 58.33 -32.55 14.86
N ILE A 2 58.18 -31.89 15.99
CA ILE A 2 56.86 -31.47 16.56
C ILE A 2 56.44 -30.04 16.17
N LYS A 3 57.36 -29.15 15.83
CA LYS A 3 57.08 -27.73 15.50
C LYS A 3 56.37 -27.50 14.15
N LYS A 4 56.52 -28.39 13.15
CA LYS A 4 55.85 -28.23 11.84
C LYS A 4 54.37 -28.55 11.85
N LYS A 5 53.88 -29.44 12.69
CA LYS A 5 52.44 -29.75 12.81
C LYS A 5 51.63 -28.63 13.47
N SER A 6 52.26 -27.88 14.40
CA SER A 6 51.60 -26.77 15.09
C SER A 6 51.29 -25.58 14.16
N TYR A 7 52.17 -25.27 13.22
CA TYR A 7 51.94 -24.20 12.22
C TYR A 7 50.80 -24.54 11.23
N TRP A 8 50.65 -25.82 10.88
CA TRP A 8 49.56 -26.25 10.00
C TRP A 8 48.19 -26.15 10.66
N ILE A 9 48.10 -26.44 11.95
CA ILE A 9 46.88 -26.31 12.73
C ILE A 9 46.50 -24.82 12.91
N LEU A 10 47.46 -23.94 13.17
CA LEU A 10 47.27 -22.49 13.24
C LEU A 10 46.88 -21.88 11.89
N MET A 11 47.42 -22.39 10.78
CA MET A 11 47.07 -21.94 9.44
C MET A 11 45.66 -22.40 9.05
N LEU A 12 45.25 -23.62 9.43
CA LEU A 12 43.88 -24.12 9.20
C LEU A 12 42.82 -23.37 10.03
N THR A 13 43.13 -23.00 11.27
CA THR A 13 42.21 -22.19 12.10
C THR A 13 42.11 -20.76 11.60
N ALA A 14 43.16 -20.17 11.05
CA ALA A 14 43.10 -18.84 10.45
C ALA A 14 42.27 -18.80 9.16
N ILE A 15 42.29 -19.88 8.36
CA ILE A 15 41.49 -20.00 7.13
C ILE A 15 39.98 -20.19 7.48
N CYS A 16 39.66 -20.93 8.55
CA CYS A 16 38.26 -21.08 9.00
C CYS A 16 37.62 -19.77 9.53
N ILE A 17 38.43 -18.86 10.10
CA ILE A 17 37.95 -17.59 10.62
C ILE A 17 37.61 -16.60 9.47
N LEU A 18 38.24 -16.71 8.32
CA LEU A 18 37.97 -15.88 7.14
C LEU A 18 36.74 -16.31 6.33
N ALA A 19 36.22 -17.52 6.57
CA ALA A 19 35.05 -18.03 5.85
C ALA A 19 33.70 -17.64 6.48
N VAL A 20 33.69 -17.02 7.67
CA VAL A 20 32.44 -16.67 8.40
C VAL A 20 32.01 -15.21 8.20
N THR A 21 32.79 -14.39 7.47
CA THR A 21 32.40 -12.99 7.19
C THR A 21 31.71 -12.80 5.86
N GLY A 22 30.99 -13.82 5.38
CA GLY A 22 30.02 -13.73 4.33
C GLY A 22 28.66 -13.24 4.88
N CYS A 23 28.63 -12.12 5.60
CA CYS A 23 27.37 -11.43 5.82
C CYS A 23 26.80 -11.05 4.45
N LYS A 24 25.79 -11.80 3.96
CA LYS A 24 24.81 -11.22 3.05
C LYS A 24 24.39 -9.89 3.67
N LYS A 25 24.67 -8.80 3.01
CA LYS A 25 23.92 -7.55 3.21
C LYS A 25 22.48 -7.89 2.83
N GLU A 26 21.69 -8.32 3.79
CA GLU A 26 20.26 -8.12 3.72
C GLU A 26 20.11 -6.62 3.51
N GLY A 27 19.48 -6.23 2.41
CA GLY A 27 19.17 -4.84 2.16
C GLY A 27 18.49 -4.34 3.42
N LYS A 28 19.09 -3.35 4.10
CA LYS A 28 18.43 -2.69 5.23
C LYS A 28 17.07 -2.25 4.69
N THR A 29 16.01 -2.83 5.22
CA THR A 29 14.67 -2.29 5.04
C THR A 29 14.77 -0.81 5.38
N ALA A 30 14.29 0.04 4.47
CA ALA A 30 14.32 1.48 4.73
C ALA A 30 13.46 1.72 5.98
N ASP A 31 14.04 2.41 6.96
CA ASP A 31 13.36 2.67 8.24
C ASP A 31 12.21 3.68 8.09
N PHE A 32 12.05 4.29 6.91
CA PHE A 32 11.06 5.30 6.59
C PHE A 32 10.49 5.10 5.19
N HIS A 33 9.18 5.35 5.01
CA HIS A 33 8.49 5.15 3.74
C HIS A 33 7.70 6.39 3.33
N ILE A 34 7.77 6.75 2.05
CA ILE A 34 6.83 7.69 1.44
C ILE A 34 5.77 6.89 0.71
N TYR A 35 4.53 7.35 0.83
CA TYR A 35 3.38 6.74 0.18
C TYR A 35 2.98 7.57 -1.05
N TYR A 36 2.91 6.91 -2.19
CA TYR A 36 2.48 7.43 -3.48
C TYR A 36 1.22 6.70 -3.93
N THR A 37 0.60 7.13 -5.01
CA THR A 37 -0.40 6.31 -5.70
C THR A 37 0.29 5.41 -6.73
N ASP A 38 -0.34 4.25 -7.01
CA ASP A 38 0.08 3.41 -8.13
C ASP A 38 -0.10 4.15 -9.47
N SER A 39 0.37 3.53 -10.56
CA SER A 39 0.27 4.10 -11.90
C SER A 39 -1.18 4.31 -12.38
N GLU A 40 -2.15 3.61 -11.79
CA GLU A 40 -3.58 3.75 -12.11
C GLU A 40 -4.28 4.80 -11.22
N GLY A 41 -3.66 5.22 -10.11
CA GLY A 41 -4.22 6.18 -9.16
C GLY A 41 -5.36 5.62 -8.33
N VAL A 42 -5.36 4.31 -8.05
CA VAL A 42 -6.44 3.61 -7.32
C VAL A 42 -5.99 3.02 -5.99
N SER A 43 -4.69 2.95 -5.74
CA SER A 43 -4.13 2.41 -4.50
C SER A 43 -2.85 3.12 -4.07
N LEU A 44 -2.44 2.92 -2.82
CA LEU A 44 -1.16 3.44 -2.32
C LEU A 44 -0.04 2.42 -2.52
N VAL A 45 1.13 2.93 -2.87
CA VAL A 45 2.40 2.20 -2.97
C VAL A 45 3.41 2.87 -2.04
N GLU A 46 4.11 2.08 -1.23
CA GLU A 46 5.15 2.57 -0.35
C GLU A 46 6.53 2.51 -1.02
N LYS A 47 7.31 3.57 -0.84
CA LYS A 47 8.70 3.66 -1.27
C LYS A 47 9.61 3.93 -0.07
N GLY A 48 10.50 3.00 0.20
CA GLY A 48 11.50 3.18 1.24
C GLY A 48 12.47 4.32 0.92
N ILE A 49 12.69 5.19 1.88
CA ILE A 49 13.67 6.28 1.78
C ILE A 49 14.51 6.37 3.06
N LYS A 50 15.58 7.13 2.97
CA LYS A 50 16.33 7.59 4.13
C LYS A 50 16.22 9.11 4.18
N PRO A 51 15.46 9.67 5.14
CA PRO A 51 15.36 11.13 5.28
C PRO A 51 16.74 11.75 5.53
N GLU A 52 16.99 12.89 4.90
CA GLU A 52 18.21 13.68 5.06
C GLU A 52 18.05 14.73 6.15
N GLY A 53 16.82 15.16 6.40
CA GLY A 53 16.45 16.15 7.43
C GLY A 53 16.82 15.63 8.84
N LYS A 54 17.48 16.49 9.62
CA LYS A 54 17.94 16.17 10.99
C LYS A 54 16.95 16.62 12.06
N THR A 55 16.14 17.60 11.75
CA THR A 55 15.10 18.13 12.64
C THR A 55 13.73 17.72 12.15
N GLN A 56 12.74 17.71 13.06
CA GLN A 56 11.34 17.43 12.71
C GLN A 56 10.86 18.32 11.56
N LYS A 57 11.18 19.63 11.63
CA LYS A 57 10.82 20.59 10.59
C LYS A 57 11.41 20.21 9.24
N GLU A 58 12.71 19.94 9.19
CA GLU A 58 13.38 19.55 7.95
C GLU A 58 12.82 18.25 7.37
N GLN A 59 12.45 17.28 8.22
CA GLN A 59 11.83 16.02 7.78
C GLN A 59 10.43 16.25 7.21
N ILE A 60 9.61 17.10 7.85
CA ILE A 60 8.28 17.44 7.33
C ILE A 60 8.39 18.14 5.99
N ASP A 61 9.27 19.16 5.89
CA ASP A 61 9.51 19.87 4.62
C ASP A 61 9.97 18.90 3.52
N GLU A 62 10.93 18.02 3.82
CA GLU A 62 11.45 17.02 2.88
C GLU A 62 10.38 16.06 2.39
N ILE A 63 9.58 15.50 3.30
CA ILE A 63 8.56 14.50 2.97
C ILE A 63 7.44 15.13 2.16
N LEU A 64 6.94 16.31 2.58
CA LEU A 64 5.89 17.02 1.85
C LEU A 64 6.38 17.48 0.47
N ASP A 65 7.64 17.88 0.33
CA ASP A 65 8.23 18.25 -0.96
C ASP A 65 8.36 17.03 -1.88
N LYS A 66 8.84 15.89 -1.35
CA LYS A 66 9.01 14.67 -2.14
C LYS A 66 7.67 14.09 -2.63
N ILE A 67 6.67 14.04 -1.76
CA ILE A 67 5.36 13.45 -2.13
C ILE A 67 4.60 14.31 -3.15
N GLN A 68 4.83 15.63 -3.17
CA GLN A 68 4.23 16.54 -4.14
C GLN A 68 4.85 16.46 -5.53
N LYS A 69 6.08 15.99 -5.63
CA LYS A 69 6.79 15.89 -6.92
C LYS A 69 6.40 14.63 -7.66
N ASN A 70 6.17 14.77 -8.96
CA ASN A 70 6.09 13.61 -9.82
C ASN A 70 7.43 12.87 -9.81
N THR A 71 7.36 11.57 -9.89
CA THR A 71 8.53 10.70 -9.98
C THR A 71 8.76 10.29 -11.43
N ASP A 72 10.01 10.01 -11.79
CA ASP A 72 10.34 9.42 -13.09
C ASP A 72 10.03 7.91 -13.15
N ASP A 73 9.56 7.35 -12.04
CA ASP A 73 9.18 5.96 -11.93
C ASP A 73 7.81 5.72 -12.56
N ILE A 74 7.69 4.68 -13.36
CA ILE A 74 6.46 4.34 -14.08
C ILE A 74 5.43 3.61 -13.19
N ASP A 75 5.88 3.06 -12.07
CA ASP A 75 5.07 2.21 -11.21
C ASP A 75 4.24 3.02 -10.20
N TYR A 76 4.61 4.26 -9.96
CA TYR A 76 3.89 5.12 -9.01
C TYR A 76 4.00 6.60 -9.37
N ARG A 77 3.05 7.38 -8.88
CA ARG A 77 2.96 8.83 -9.12
C ARG A 77 2.54 9.58 -7.86
N SER A 78 2.76 10.89 -7.88
CA SER A 78 2.32 11.77 -6.80
C SER A 78 0.80 11.70 -6.61
N PRO A 79 0.29 11.61 -5.37
CA PRO A 79 -1.13 11.77 -5.08
C PRO A 79 -1.62 13.22 -5.26
N PHE A 80 -0.70 14.18 -5.42
CA PHE A 80 -1.02 15.58 -5.66
C PHE A 80 -1.34 15.83 -7.13
N VAL A 81 -2.57 15.52 -7.51
CA VAL A 81 -3.08 15.73 -8.87
C VAL A 81 -3.85 17.06 -8.97
N LYS A 82 -4.24 17.47 -10.19
CA LYS A 82 -5.07 18.67 -10.44
C LYS A 82 -4.49 19.96 -9.84
N GLU A 83 -3.17 20.08 -9.78
CA GLU A 83 -2.45 21.23 -9.24
C GLU A 83 -2.75 21.51 -7.74
N VAL A 84 -3.12 20.47 -7.00
CA VAL A 84 -3.19 20.54 -5.53
C VAL A 84 -1.78 20.77 -5.00
N LYS A 85 -1.65 21.68 -4.04
CA LYS A 85 -0.37 22.01 -3.40
C LYS A 85 -0.59 22.26 -1.92
N VAL A 86 0.43 21.92 -1.12
CA VAL A 86 0.55 22.41 0.24
C VAL A 86 0.93 23.88 0.17
N LYS A 87 0.15 24.76 0.78
CA LYS A 87 0.42 26.19 0.91
C LYS A 87 1.35 26.45 2.09
N GLU A 88 0.99 25.91 3.22
CA GLU A 88 1.74 26.03 4.45
C GLU A 88 1.44 24.84 5.36
N TRP A 89 2.24 24.67 6.38
CA TRP A 89 2.01 23.71 7.43
C TRP A 89 2.53 24.23 8.77
N SER A 90 2.00 23.72 9.85
CA SER A 90 2.46 24.02 11.20
C SER A 90 2.35 22.79 12.09
N VAL A 91 3.20 22.70 13.12
CA VAL A 91 3.11 21.63 14.11
C VAL A 91 3.04 22.25 15.50
N LYS A 92 2.10 21.77 16.32
CA LYS A 92 1.94 22.17 17.72
C LYS A 92 1.44 20.98 18.53
N ASP A 93 2.11 20.67 19.63
CA ASP A 93 1.75 19.61 20.57
C ASP A 93 1.49 18.26 19.87
N GLY A 94 2.40 17.87 18.96
CA GLY A 94 2.29 16.62 18.18
C GLY A 94 1.25 16.66 17.05
N LYS A 95 0.54 17.74 16.85
CA LYS A 95 -0.50 17.91 15.83
C LYS A 95 0.04 18.70 14.65
N LEU A 96 0.16 18.04 13.50
CA LEU A 96 0.55 18.66 12.24
C LEU A 96 -0.71 19.16 11.53
N ILE A 97 -0.74 20.45 11.18
CA ILE A 97 -1.77 21.05 10.34
C ILE A 97 -1.14 21.27 8.95
N VAL A 98 -1.80 20.77 7.92
CA VAL A 98 -1.39 20.92 6.52
C VAL A 98 -2.48 21.67 5.76
N ASP A 99 -2.17 22.87 5.27
CA ASP A 99 -3.10 23.71 4.52
C ASP A 99 -2.89 23.52 3.01
N PHE A 100 -3.98 23.16 2.32
CA PHE A 100 -3.99 23.00 0.88
C PHE A 100 -4.56 24.24 0.17
N ASN A 101 -4.20 24.39 -1.09
CA ASN A 101 -4.85 25.35 -1.97
C ASN A 101 -6.26 24.84 -2.38
N ARG A 102 -7.11 25.75 -2.92
CA ARG A 102 -8.49 25.46 -3.36
C ARG A 102 -8.61 24.38 -4.42
N ASN A 103 -7.54 24.06 -5.11
CA ASN A 103 -7.58 22.96 -6.10
C ASN A 103 -7.90 21.61 -5.45
N TYR A 104 -7.69 21.46 -4.15
CA TYR A 104 -8.12 20.29 -3.38
C TYR A 104 -9.61 19.95 -3.61
N GLN A 105 -10.46 20.94 -3.69
CA GLN A 105 -11.91 20.77 -3.92
C GLN A 105 -12.27 20.18 -5.30
N LYS A 106 -11.30 20.12 -6.23
CA LYS A 106 -11.47 19.50 -7.55
C LYS A 106 -11.20 18.01 -7.57
N LEU A 107 -10.70 17.44 -6.47
CA LEU A 107 -10.41 16.04 -6.35
C LEU A 107 -11.71 15.20 -6.38
N SER A 108 -11.66 14.06 -7.02
CA SER A 108 -12.69 13.03 -6.85
C SER A 108 -12.55 12.40 -5.45
N ALA A 109 -13.59 11.71 -4.98
CA ALA A 109 -13.57 11.06 -3.68
C ALA A 109 -12.39 10.06 -3.53
N THR A 110 -12.04 9.35 -4.60
CA THR A 110 -10.89 8.42 -4.59
C THR A 110 -9.56 9.17 -4.51
N GLU A 111 -9.36 10.22 -5.33
CA GLU A 111 -8.14 11.03 -5.30
C GLU A 111 -7.96 11.70 -3.94
N GLU A 112 -9.04 12.19 -3.37
CA GLU A 112 -9.08 12.87 -2.07
C GLU A 112 -8.66 11.94 -0.93
N ILE A 113 -9.27 10.76 -0.83
CA ILE A 113 -8.93 9.79 0.23
C ILE A 113 -7.50 9.25 0.08
N LEU A 114 -7.02 9.03 -1.15
CA LEU A 114 -5.66 8.57 -1.42
C LEU A 114 -4.64 9.66 -1.06
N LEU A 115 -4.91 10.92 -1.38
CA LEU A 115 -4.05 12.04 -1.00
C LEU A 115 -3.92 12.15 0.52
N ARG A 116 -5.04 12.13 1.24
CA ARG A 116 -5.03 12.17 2.72
C ARG A 116 -4.25 11.00 3.31
N ALA A 117 -4.57 9.79 2.85
CA ALA A 117 -3.91 8.58 3.33
C ALA A 117 -2.40 8.61 3.05
N ALA A 118 -1.99 9.02 1.84
CA ALA A 118 -0.59 9.13 1.47
C ALA A 118 0.17 10.13 2.36
N VAL A 119 -0.40 11.31 2.59
CA VAL A 119 0.23 12.33 3.46
C VAL A 119 0.31 11.83 4.90
N VAL A 120 -0.81 11.36 5.49
CA VAL A 120 -0.86 10.90 6.89
C VAL A 120 0.09 9.73 7.12
N GLN A 121 0.10 8.74 6.22
CA GLN A 121 0.99 7.58 6.33
C GLN A 121 2.48 7.97 6.20
N SER A 122 2.80 8.98 5.39
CA SER A 122 4.17 9.43 5.21
C SER A 122 4.66 10.27 6.39
N VAL A 123 3.93 11.32 6.77
CA VAL A 123 4.38 12.26 7.83
C VAL A 123 4.18 11.70 9.24
N GLY A 124 3.23 10.79 9.45
CA GLY A 124 2.97 10.17 10.75
C GLY A 124 4.10 9.24 11.25
N GLN A 125 5.12 8.99 10.43
CA GLN A 125 6.33 8.28 10.83
C GLN A 125 7.38 9.21 11.46
N ILE A 126 7.19 10.54 11.34
CA ILE A 126 8.12 11.54 11.86
C ILE A 126 7.93 11.65 13.37
N SER A 127 9.02 11.55 14.12
CA SER A 127 8.98 11.67 15.58
C SER A 127 8.35 12.98 16.03
N GLY A 128 7.34 12.91 16.89
CA GLY A 128 6.58 14.06 17.39
C GLY A 128 5.49 14.55 16.45
N VAL A 129 5.09 13.76 15.44
CA VAL A 129 3.85 13.93 14.66
C VAL A 129 2.88 12.82 15.07
N ASP A 130 1.94 13.14 15.93
CA ASP A 130 0.99 12.18 16.49
C ASP A 130 -0.31 12.12 15.67
N ALA A 131 -0.70 13.25 15.07
CA ALA A 131 -1.90 13.35 14.24
C ALA A 131 -1.78 14.49 13.21
N VAL A 132 -2.53 14.38 12.13
CA VAL A 132 -2.57 15.35 11.02
C VAL A 132 -3.98 15.91 10.87
N LEU A 133 -4.09 17.22 10.77
CA LEU A 133 -5.31 17.95 10.41
C LEU A 133 -5.11 18.57 9.03
N PHE A 134 -6.12 18.51 8.20
CA PHE A 134 -6.10 19.19 6.90
C PHE A 134 -7.03 20.40 6.88
N THR A 135 -6.54 21.46 6.25
CA THR A 135 -7.31 22.67 5.97
C THR A 135 -7.23 23.01 4.47
N ILE A 136 -8.16 23.79 4.00
CA ILE A 136 -8.19 24.32 2.63
C ILE A 136 -8.32 25.83 2.73
N ASP A 137 -7.29 26.59 2.33
CA ASP A 137 -7.22 28.04 2.51
C ASP A 137 -7.52 28.47 3.97
N GLY A 138 -7.05 27.69 4.94
CA GLY A 138 -7.22 27.95 6.39
C GLY A 138 -8.52 27.44 7.00
N GLU A 139 -9.46 26.92 6.20
CA GLU A 139 -10.72 26.37 6.70
C GLU A 139 -10.61 24.85 6.89
N SER A 140 -11.21 24.32 7.97
CA SER A 140 -11.17 22.88 8.27
C SER A 140 -11.79 22.06 7.13
N LEU A 141 -11.14 20.95 6.80
CA LEU A 141 -11.67 20.00 5.82
C LEU A 141 -12.96 19.37 6.34
N GLN A 142 -13.98 19.35 5.50
CA GLN A 142 -15.31 18.80 5.82
C GLN A 142 -15.61 17.57 4.95
N ASP A 143 -16.41 16.67 5.48
CA ASP A 143 -16.97 15.54 4.75
C ASP A 143 -18.16 15.97 3.86
N MET A 144 -18.75 15.02 3.14
CA MET A 144 -19.90 15.26 2.27
C MET A 144 -21.17 15.73 3.00
N ASN A 145 -21.21 15.60 4.34
CA ASN A 145 -22.31 16.04 5.20
C ASN A 145 -22.05 17.42 5.82
N GLY A 146 -20.90 18.03 5.52
CA GLY A 146 -20.47 19.29 6.09
C GLY A 146 -19.91 19.18 7.52
N GLN A 147 -19.56 17.96 7.96
CA GLN A 147 -18.93 17.75 9.26
C GLN A 147 -17.41 17.82 9.11
N GLU A 148 -16.74 18.47 10.08
CA GLU A 148 -15.28 18.52 10.09
C GLU A 148 -14.70 17.11 10.23
N ILE A 149 -13.74 16.77 9.36
CA ILE A 149 -13.09 15.45 9.37
C ILE A 149 -12.16 15.31 10.60
N GLY A 150 -11.62 16.40 11.11
CA GLY A 150 -10.80 16.40 12.30
C GLY A 150 -9.39 15.83 12.09
N TYR A 151 -8.73 15.50 13.21
CA TYR A 151 -7.38 14.94 13.21
C TYR A 151 -7.38 13.48 12.78
N MET A 152 -6.39 13.13 11.96
CA MET A 152 -6.20 11.77 11.43
C MET A 152 -4.85 11.20 11.84
N GLN A 153 -4.81 9.89 12.04
CA GLN A 153 -3.61 9.13 12.36
C GLN A 153 -3.41 8.03 11.31
N PRO A 154 -2.19 7.47 11.16
CA PRO A 154 -1.95 6.34 10.25
C PRO A 154 -2.88 5.14 10.49
N SER A 155 -3.33 4.92 11.73
CA SER A 155 -4.27 3.86 12.09
C SER A 155 -5.69 4.05 11.54
N ASP A 156 -6.09 5.27 11.20
CA ASP A 156 -7.41 5.57 10.64
C ASP A 156 -7.52 5.12 9.17
N PHE A 157 -6.39 4.99 8.52
CA PHE A 157 -6.28 4.39 7.20
C PHE A 157 -5.91 2.92 7.38
N VAL A 158 -6.90 2.03 7.32
CA VAL A 158 -6.66 0.59 7.31
C VAL A 158 -5.58 0.33 6.26
N LYS A 159 -4.55 -0.46 6.58
CA LYS A 159 -3.45 -0.84 5.66
C LYS A 159 -3.96 -1.70 4.48
N ASN A 160 -4.98 -1.25 3.80
CA ASN A 160 -5.30 -1.59 2.42
C ASN A 160 -4.46 -0.70 1.48
N THR A 161 -3.18 -0.55 1.83
CA THR A 161 -2.19 -0.10 0.86
C THR A 161 -2.22 -1.11 -0.25
N GLY A 162 -2.63 -0.75 -1.43
CA GLY A 162 -2.76 -1.52 -2.67
C GLY A 162 -2.25 -2.97 -2.74
N VAL A 163 -1.30 -3.35 -1.90
CA VAL A 163 -0.84 -4.74 -1.70
C VAL A 163 -1.99 -5.65 -1.25
N SER A 164 -2.95 -5.16 -0.48
CA SER A 164 -4.14 -5.94 -0.12
C SER A 164 -5.26 -5.84 -1.16
N LEU A 165 -5.28 -4.81 -2.00
CA LEU A 165 -6.18 -4.75 -3.17
C LEU A 165 -5.77 -5.74 -4.26
N HIS A 166 -4.50 -6.13 -4.30
CA HIS A 166 -3.98 -7.21 -5.13
C HIS A 166 -3.82 -8.54 -4.37
N SER A 167 -4.32 -8.63 -3.14
CA SER A 167 -4.31 -9.91 -2.44
C SER A 167 -5.31 -10.85 -3.11
N TYR A 168 -4.78 -11.83 -3.83
CA TYR A 168 -5.58 -12.93 -4.34
C TYR A 168 -5.95 -13.84 -3.18
N GLN A 169 -7.24 -14.01 -2.98
CA GLN A 169 -7.75 -15.05 -2.09
C GLN A 169 -8.21 -16.25 -2.91
N LYS A 170 -8.02 -17.44 -2.36
CA LYS A 170 -8.54 -18.68 -2.93
C LYS A 170 -9.69 -19.16 -2.07
N GLU A 171 -10.85 -19.27 -2.65
CA GLU A 171 -12.03 -19.76 -1.97
C GLU A 171 -12.69 -20.87 -2.79
N THR A 172 -13.34 -21.82 -2.11
CA THR A 172 -14.05 -22.92 -2.75
C THR A 172 -15.54 -22.70 -2.61
N PHE A 173 -16.21 -22.58 -3.74
CA PHE A 173 -17.65 -22.39 -3.84
C PHE A 173 -18.33 -23.69 -4.27
N LEU A 174 -19.58 -23.87 -3.83
CA LEU A 174 -20.46 -24.91 -4.29
C LEU A 174 -21.44 -24.28 -5.28
N LEU A 175 -21.24 -24.56 -6.56
CA LEU A 175 -22.08 -24.06 -7.65
C LEU A 175 -23.00 -25.15 -8.17
N TYR A 176 -24.08 -24.74 -8.82
CA TYR A 176 -25.05 -25.63 -9.41
C TYR A 176 -25.20 -25.33 -10.90
N TYR A 177 -25.00 -26.34 -11.71
CA TYR A 177 -25.12 -26.30 -13.17
C TYR A 177 -26.22 -27.24 -13.67
N GLY A 178 -26.71 -27.00 -14.87
CA GLY A 178 -27.66 -27.93 -15.51
C GLY A 178 -26.96 -29.22 -15.93
N ASN A 179 -27.65 -30.36 -15.86
CA ASN A 179 -27.18 -31.56 -16.55
C ASN A 179 -27.44 -31.43 -18.08
N LYS A 180 -26.87 -32.33 -18.89
CA LYS A 180 -27.04 -32.30 -20.37
C LYS A 180 -28.50 -32.36 -20.82
N GLN A 181 -29.36 -32.99 -20.04
CA GLN A 181 -30.78 -33.15 -20.37
C GLN A 181 -31.59 -31.90 -19.98
N GLY A 182 -31.02 -31.00 -19.14
CA GLY A 182 -31.66 -29.77 -18.66
C GLY A 182 -32.80 -30.04 -17.65
N ASP A 183 -32.90 -31.23 -17.08
CA ASP A 183 -33.98 -31.62 -16.19
C ASP A 183 -33.63 -31.59 -14.69
N ARG A 184 -32.36 -31.40 -14.35
CA ARG A 184 -31.90 -31.28 -12.94
C ARG A 184 -30.63 -30.49 -12.80
N LEU A 185 -30.37 -30.01 -11.58
CA LEU A 185 -29.14 -29.35 -11.20
C LEU A 185 -28.10 -30.34 -10.65
N VAL A 186 -26.87 -30.16 -11.05
CA VAL A 186 -25.71 -30.89 -10.57
C VAL A 186 -24.81 -29.94 -9.82
N LYS A 187 -24.32 -30.34 -8.66
CA LYS A 187 -23.44 -29.54 -7.82
C LYS A 187 -21.99 -29.77 -8.18
N GLU A 188 -21.23 -28.71 -8.33
CA GLU A 188 -19.80 -28.70 -8.55
C GLU A 188 -19.06 -27.87 -7.48
N LYS A 189 -17.93 -28.38 -6.99
CA LYS A 189 -17.02 -27.60 -6.13
C LYS A 189 -15.98 -26.92 -6.99
N VAL A 190 -16.01 -25.58 -7.05
CA VAL A 190 -15.09 -24.78 -7.86
C VAL A 190 -14.20 -23.96 -6.93
N SER A 191 -12.89 -24.16 -7.01
CA SER A 191 -11.90 -23.33 -6.30
C SER A 191 -11.46 -22.19 -7.19
N ILE A 192 -11.80 -20.97 -6.80
CA ILE A 192 -11.53 -19.76 -7.56
C ILE A 192 -10.48 -18.94 -6.81
N ARG A 193 -9.47 -18.50 -7.53
CA ARG A 193 -8.52 -17.48 -7.06
C ARG A 193 -8.92 -16.14 -7.66
N TYR A 194 -9.28 -15.19 -6.84
CA TYR A 194 -9.74 -13.87 -7.28
C TYR A 194 -9.16 -12.77 -6.41
N ASN A 195 -9.17 -11.55 -6.95
CA ASN A 195 -8.71 -10.38 -6.22
C ASN A 195 -9.71 -10.03 -5.11
N SER A 196 -9.22 -9.79 -3.89
CA SER A 196 -10.06 -9.45 -2.72
C SER A 196 -10.85 -8.15 -2.87
N SER A 197 -10.51 -7.30 -3.84
CA SER A 197 -11.27 -6.09 -4.18
C SER A 197 -12.56 -6.39 -4.96
N ILE A 198 -12.68 -7.60 -5.52
CA ILE A 198 -13.87 -8.03 -6.26
C ILE A 198 -14.86 -8.67 -5.28
N SER A 199 -16.13 -8.26 -5.34
CA SER A 199 -17.14 -8.87 -4.49
C SER A 199 -17.35 -10.35 -4.83
N LYS A 200 -17.64 -11.16 -3.82
CA LYS A 200 -17.87 -12.62 -4.00
C LYS A 200 -19.01 -12.90 -4.97
N GLU A 201 -20.07 -12.08 -4.91
CA GLU A 201 -21.23 -12.18 -5.78
C GLU A 201 -20.84 -12.02 -7.25
N LYS A 202 -20.00 -11.04 -7.55
CA LYS A 202 -19.48 -10.82 -8.92
C LYS A 202 -18.68 -12.03 -9.41
N VAL A 203 -17.79 -12.56 -8.58
CA VAL A 203 -16.98 -13.74 -8.91
C VAL A 203 -17.87 -14.96 -9.17
N LEU A 204 -18.91 -15.16 -8.36
CA LEU A 204 -19.86 -16.27 -8.52
C LEU A 204 -20.67 -16.15 -9.81
N VAL A 205 -21.15 -14.96 -10.14
CA VAL A 205 -21.90 -14.72 -11.39
C VAL A 205 -21.00 -14.94 -12.61
N GLU A 206 -19.78 -14.42 -12.61
CA GLU A 206 -18.81 -14.65 -13.69
C GLU A 206 -18.48 -16.14 -13.86
N GLN A 207 -18.36 -16.88 -12.77
CA GLN A 207 -18.11 -18.33 -12.86
C GLN A 207 -19.33 -19.12 -13.37
N LEU A 208 -20.55 -18.70 -13.01
CA LEU A 208 -21.78 -19.31 -13.53
C LEU A 208 -21.96 -19.05 -15.03
N ILE A 209 -21.60 -17.83 -15.50
CA ILE A 209 -21.60 -17.48 -16.95
C ILE A 209 -20.53 -18.28 -17.69
N LYS A 210 -19.35 -18.43 -17.11
CA LYS A 210 -18.26 -19.23 -17.69
C LYS A 210 -18.65 -20.70 -17.90
N GLY A 211 -19.55 -21.18 -17.07
CA GLY A 211 -20.05 -22.55 -17.14
C GLY A 211 -19.22 -23.56 -16.34
N PRO A 212 -19.66 -24.82 -16.36
CA PRO A 212 -19.05 -25.93 -15.62
C PRO A 212 -17.70 -26.35 -16.21
N SER A 213 -16.89 -27.00 -15.38
CA SER A 213 -15.62 -27.60 -15.80
C SER A 213 -15.80 -28.96 -16.51
N SER A 214 -16.97 -29.54 -16.42
CA SER A 214 -17.30 -30.84 -16.98
C SER A 214 -18.15 -30.75 -18.25
N ASP A 215 -17.77 -31.51 -19.29
CA ASP A 215 -18.54 -31.62 -20.55
C ASP A 215 -19.93 -32.27 -20.38
N ASN A 216 -20.20 -32.79 -19.18
CA ASN A 216 -21.48 -33.43 -18.87
C ASN A 216 -22.51 -32.48 -18.25
N GLU A 217 -22.17 -31.22 -18.12
CA GLU A 217 -22.98 -30.19 -17.51
C GLU A 217 -23.11 -28.99 -18.46
N THR A 218 -24.10 -28.14 -18.25
CA THR A 218 -24.35 -26.93 -19.05
C THR A 218 -24.47 -25.73 -18.15
N ALA A 219 -24.05 -24.55 -18.67
CA ALA A 219 -24.26 -23.28 -17.99
C ALA A 219 -25.77 -23.05 -17.72
N VAL A 220 -26.08 -22.48 -16.57
CA VAL A 220 -27.46 -22.12 -16.19
C VAL A 220 -27.79 -20.69 -16.66
N ILE A 221 -26.77 -19.87 -16.85
CA ILE A 221 -26.89 -18.51 -17.36
C ILE A 221 -26.38 -18.53 -18.82
N PRO A 222 -27.21 -18.12 -19.79
CA PRO A 222 -26.85 -18.12 -21.21
C PRO A 222 -25.84 -17.02 -21.56
#